data_390617e675571b26ad3805267b857e81
#
_entry.id   390617e675571b26ad3805267b857e81
#
_cell.length_a   1.000
_cell.length_b   1.000
_cell.length_c   1.000
_cell.angle_alpha   90.00
_cell.angle_beta   90.00
_cell.angle_gamma   90.00
#
_symmetry.space_group_name_H-M   'P 1'
#
loop_
_entity.id
_entity.type
_entity.pdbx_description
1 polymer ?
#
loop_
_entity_poly.entity_id
_entity_poly.type
_entity_poly.pdbx_seq_one_letter_code
_entity_poly.pdbx_strand_id
1 'polypeptide(L)'
;MMMEIYLSIEKAKHYNIDIDKCYNKIDKYFIENGVKKISTGIYKGNDKDFDTIMGAQWNLPKTSWFLKIIDQWYCRYEGDTIEYREDALESYYKIKVRNEKFFKNKKSY
;
A
#
# COMPACT_ATOMS: atom_id res chain seq x y z
N MET A 1 2.37 12.49 -7.72
CA MET A 1 1.83 11.31 -7.00
C MET A 1 2.81 10.84 -5.96
N MET A 2 2.32 10.38 -4.84
CA MET A 2 3.18 9.84 -3.77
C MET A 2 2.52 8.63 -3.11
N MET A 3 3.35 7.73 -2.59
CA MET A 3 2.91 6.66 -1.70
C MET A 3 3.76 6.68 -0.43
N GLU A 4 3.12 6.60 0.72
CA GLU A 4 3.76 6.58 2.03
C GLU A 4 3.39 5.27 2.73
N ILE A 5 4.40 4.50 3.08
CA ILE A 5 4.24 3.17 3.71
C ILE A 5 5.05 3.17 5.01
N TYR A 6 4.37 3.02 6.13
CA TYR A 6 4.98 2.92 7.45
C TYR A 6 4.71 1.54 8.03
N LEU A 7 5.73 0.69 8.05
CA LEU A 7 5.66 -0.64 8.64
C LEU A 7 5.95 -0.59 10.13
N SER A 8 5.27 -1.42 10.92
CA SER A 8 5.42 -1.47 12.37
C SER A 8 6.53 -2.43 12.77
N ILE A 9 7.53 -1.93 13.48
CA ILE A 9 8.63 -2.74 14.05
C ILE A 9 8.06 -3.75 15.05
N GLU A 10 7.11 -3.33 15.89
CA GLU A 10 6.50 -4.19 16.90
C GLU A 10 5.71 -5.34 16.28
N LYS A 11 4.90 -5.04 15.26
CA LYS A 11 4.14 -6.07 14.54
C LYS A 11 5.08 -7.03 13.82
N ALA A 12 6.15 -6.51 13.19
CA ALA A 12 7.14 -7.36 12.52
C ALA A 12 7.80 -8.33 13.50
N LYS A 13 8.17 -7.87 14.69
CA LYS A 13 8.71 -8.74 15.75
C LYS A 13 7.70 -9.80 16.18
N HIS A 14 6.45 -9.40 16.39
CA HIS A 14 5.37 -10.30 16.79
C HIS A 14 5.19 -11.46 15.80
N TYR A 15 5.25 -11.17 14.51
CA TYR A 15 5.09 -12.16 13.45
C TYR A 15 6.39 -12.79 12.99
N ASN A 16 7.52 -12.43 13.60
CA ASN A 16 8.86 -12.90 13.21
C ASN A 16 9.16 -12.61 11.74
N ILE A 17 8.84 -11.38 11.30
CA ILE A 17 9.06 -10.89 9.94
C ILE A 17 10.21 -9.89 9.93
N ASP A 18 11.14 -10.06 8.97
CA ASP A 18 12.26 -9.13 8.78
C ASP A 18 11.76 -7.88 8.05
N ILE A 19 11.62 -6.77 8.80
CA ILE A 19 11.09 -5.51 8.29
C ILE A 19 11.97 -4.91 7.18
N ASP A 20 13.29 -5.07 7.28
CA ASP A 20 14.20 -4.53 6.27
C ASP A 20 14.05 -5.24 4.94
N LYS A 21 13.85 -6.56 4.96
CA LYS A 21 13.55 -7.32 3.75
C LYS A 21 12.24 -6.88 3.10
N CYS A 22 11.23 -6.55 3.91
CA CYS A 22 9.95 -6.05 3.41
C CYS A 22 10.11 -4.69 2.74
N TYR A 23 10.80 -3.75 3.36
CA TYR A 23 11.11 -2.45 2.75
C TYR A 23 11.94 -2.62 1.46
N ASN A 24 12.90 -3.54 1.45
CA ASN A 24 13.71 -3.79 0.25
C ASN A 24 12.86 -4.30 -0.92
N LYS A 25 11.88 -5.14 -0.67
CA LYS A 25 10.95 -5.62 -1.70
C LYS A 25 10.10 -4.47 -2.26
N ILE A 26 9.63 -3.59 -1.39
CA ILE A 26 8.86 -2.41 -1.81
C ILE A 26 9.74 -1.47 -2.64
N ASP A 27 10.95 -1.17 -2.17
CA ASP A 27 11.93 -0.35 -2.87
C ASP A 27 12.20 -0.89 -4.28
N LYS A 28 12.45 -2.18 -4.37
CA LYS A 28 12.75 -2.85 -5.63
C LYS A 28 11.62 -2.65 -6.65
N TYR A 29 10.39 -2.86 -6.21
CA TYR A 29 9.22 -2.67 -7.08
C TYR A 29 9.16 -1.25 -7.64
N PHE A 30 9.28 -0.23 -6.78
CA PHE A 30 9.17 1.16 -7.22
C PHE A 30 10.35 1.60 -8.07
N ILE A 31 11.57 1.29 -7.64
CA ILE A 31 12.80 1.71 -8.35
C ILE A 31 12.88 1.05 -9.72
N GLU A 32 12.58 -0.24 -9.83
CA GLU A 32 12.57 -0.95 -11.12
C GLU A 32 11.54 -0.39 -12.09
N ASN A 33 10.48 0.20 -11.59
CA ASN A 33 9.43 0.83 -12.41
C ASN A 33 9.61 2.34 -12.58
N GLY A 34 10.78 2.87 -12.22
CA GLY A 34 11.12 4.27 -12.46
C GLY A 34 10.56 5.28 -11.46
N VAL A 35 9.99 4.82 -10.36
CA VAL A 35 9.47 5.69 -9.31
C VAL A 35 10.58 6.02 -8.31
N LYS A 36 10.71 7.30 -7.97
CA LYS A 36 11.78 7.78 -7.10
C LYS A 36 11.49 7.48 -5.63
N LYS A 37 12.48 6.89 -4.94
CA LYS A 37 12.45 6.77 -3.48
C LYS A 37 12.94 8.07 -2.85
N ILE A 38 12.12 8.68 -1.99
CA ILE A 38 12.46 9.91 -1.26
C ILE A 38 13.15 9.56 0.06
N SER A 39 12.59 8.61 0.80
CA SER A 39 13.13 8.09 2.05
C SER A 39 12.52 6.71 2.29
N THR A 40 12.85 6.06 3.40
CA THR A 40 12.31 4.72 3.70
C THR A 40 10.78 4.72 3.68
N GLY A 41 10.20 3.93 2.79
CA GLY A 41 8.75 3.79 2.66
C GLY A 41 8.05 4.94 1.95
N ILE A 42 8.79 5.92 1.41
CA ILE A 42 8.19 7.09 0.74
C ILE A 42 8.67 7.19 -0.69
N TYR A 43 7.71 7.20 -1.62
CA TYR A 43 7.97 7.13 -3.06
C TYR A 43 7.21 8.23 -3.78
N LYS A 44 7.88 8.88 -4.74
CA LYS A 44 7.32 9.98 -5.52
C LYS A 44 7.38 9.63 -7.00
N GLY A 45 6.22 9.66 -7.66
CA GLY A 45 6.09 9.45 -9.09
C GLY A 45 5.49 10.65 -9.79
N ASN A 46 5.52 10.59 -11.12
CA ASN A 46 4.86 11.54 -12.02
C ASN A 46 3.53 10.94 -12.50
N ASP A 47 2.78 11.69 -13.29
CA ASP A 47 1.49 11.23 -13.85
C ASP A 47 1.64 9.93 -14.66
N LYS A 48 2.77 9.74 -15.33
CA LYS A 48 3.09 8.51 -16.08
C LYS A 48 3.25 7.28 -15.19
N ASP A 49 3.44 7.47 -13.89
CA ASP A 49 3.66 6.38 -12.93
C ASP A 49 2.36 5.94 -12.23
N PHE A 50 1.21 6.44 -12.69
CA PHE A 50 -0.10 6.12 -12.12
C PHE A 50 -0.32 4.61 -12.00
N ASP A 51 -0.07 3.86 -13.06
CA ASP A 51 -0.28 2.41 -13.08
C ASP A 51 0.63 1.69 -12.08
N THR A 52 1.87 2.16 -11.92
CA THR A 52 2.81 1.59 -10.94
C THR A 52 2.35 1.82 -9.51
N ILE A 53 1.91 3.05 -9.19
CA ILE A 53 1.44 3.39 -7.85
C ILE A 53 0.12 2.70 -7.55
N MET A 54 -0.82 2.69 -8.48
CA MET A 54 -2.09 1.98 -8.34
C MET A 54 -1.87 0.47 -8.22
N GLY A 55 -0.93 -0.08 -8.98
CA GLY A 55 -0.55 -1.49 -8.90
C GLY A 55 -0.05 -1.87 -7.52
N ALA A 56 0.76 -1.02 -6.88
CA ALA A 56 1.22 -1.24 -5.51
C ALA A 56 0.04 -1.25 -4.53
N GLN A 57 -0.90 -0.32 -4.69
CA GLN A 57 -2.09 -0.24 -3.83
C GLN A 57 -2.95 -1.51 -3.93
N TRP A 58 -3.04 -2.11 -5.11
CA TRP A 58 -3.78 -3.36 -5.32
C TRP A 58 -3.01 -4.60 -4.86
N ASN A 59 -1.69 -4.64 -5.06
CA ASN A 59 -0.91 -5.86 -4.90
C ASN A 59 -0.26 -6.02 -3.52
N LEU A 60 0.08 -4.92 -2.83
CA LEU A 60 0.69 -5.01 -1.50
C LEU A 60 -0.20 -5.79 -0.50
N PRO A 61 -1.51 -5.54 -0.41
CA PRO A 61 -2.37 -6.31 0.50
C PRO A 61 -2.47 -7.80 0.18
N LYS A 62 -2.11 -8.21 -1.04
CA LYS A 62 -2.14 -9.64 -1.44
C LYS A 62 -0.91 -10.41 -0.98
N THR A 63 0.15 -9.71 -0.54
CA THR A 63 1.33 -10.38 0.02
C THR A 63 0.99 -11.01 1.36
N SER A 64 1.78 -12.01 1.77
CA SER A 64 1.55 -12.71 3.03
C SER A 64 1.92 -11.89 4.27
N TRP A 65 2.60 -10.76 4.09
CA TRP A 65 3.19 -9.99 5.19
C TRP A 65 2.65 -8.58 5.35
N PHE A 66 2.18 -7.92 4.28
CA PHE A 66 1.89 -6.49 4.30
C PHE A 66 0.83 -6.12 5.34
N LEU A 67 -0.33 -6.75 5.31
CA LEU A 67 -1.43 -6.43 6.24
C LEU A 67 -1.12 -6.81 7.69
N LYS A 68 -0.18 -7.74 7.89
CA LYS A 68 0.24 -8.14 9.24
C LYS A 68 1.07 -7.08 9.93
N ILE A 69 1.89 -6.33 9.17
CA ILE A 69 2.87 -5.41 9.74
C ILE A 69 2.67 -3.95 9.38
N ILE A 70 1.66 -3.61 8.57
CA ILE A 70 1.39 -2.22 8.22
C ILE A 70 0.90 -1.43 9.44
N ASP A 71 1.44 -0.21 9.61
CA ASP A 71 0.98 0.73 10.62
C ASP A 71 0.15 1.84 9.97
N GLN A 72 0.75 2.57 9.02
CA GLN A 72 0.07 3.63 8.28
C GLN A 72 0.42 3.54 6.81
N TRP A 73 -0.56 3.84 5.96
CA TRP A 73 -0.41 3.73 4.51
C TRP A 73 -1.25 4.79 3.81
N TYR A 74 -0.59 5.66 3.04
CA TYR A 74 -1.25 6.79 2.39
C TYR A 74 -0.86 6.89 0.92
N CYS A 75 -1.79 7.39 0.10
CA CYS A 75 -1.57 7.68 -1.31
C CYS A 75 -1.99 9.11 -1.62
N ARG A 76 -1.26 9.75 -2.54
CA ARG A 76 -1.60 11.08 -3.07
C ARG A 76 -1.57 10.99 -4.59
N TYR A 77 -2.75 11.00 -5.22
CA TYR A 77 -2.88 10.85 -6.67
C TYR A 77 -3.00 12.19 -7.39
N GLU A 78 -3.74 13.14 -6.84
CA GLU A 78 -4.07 14.41 -7.50
C GLU A 78 -3.01 15.48 -7.29
N GLY A 79 -2.15 15.35 -6.30
CA GLY A 79 -1.09 16.31 -5.99
C GLY A 79 -0.21 15.81 -4.88
N ASP A 80 0.92 16.50 -4.67
CA ASP A 80 1.95 16.06 -3.70
C ASP A 80 1.77 16.64 -2.30
N THR A 81 0.82 17.56 -2.11
CA THR A 81 0.60 18.22 -0.83
C THR A 81 -0.28 17.37 0.10
N ILE A 82 -0.22 17.68 1.40
CA ILE A 82 -0.90 16.92 2.44
C ILE A 82 -2.43 16.85 2.26
N GLU A 83 -3.02 17.85 1.61
CA GLU A 83 -4.46 17.92 1.37
C GLU A 83 -4.97 16.82 0.43
N TYR A 84 -4.08 16.24 -0.41
CA TYR A 84 -4.42 15.14 -1.33
C TYR A 84 -4.19 13.76 -0.72
N ARG A 85 -3.78 13.72 0.54
CA ARG A 85 -3.45 12.47 1.23
C ARG A 85 -4.69 11.64 1.52
N GLU A 86 -4.74 10.44 0.96
CA GLU A 86 -5.81 9.47 1.19
C GLU A 86 -5.29 8.30 2.01
N ASP A 87 -6.07 7.85 2.97
CA ASP A 87 -5.74 6.67 3.77
C ASP A 87 -6.02 5.40 2.95
N ALA A 88 -4.95 4.81 2.43
CA ALA A 88 -5.04 3.63 1.55
C ALA A 88 -5.48 2.37 2.31
N LEU A 89 -5.14 2.26 3.60
CA LEU A 89 -5.54 1.13 4.43
C LEU A 89 -7.05 1.16 4.70
N GLU A 90 -7.57 2.32 5.05
CA GLU A 90 -9.01 2.51 5.22
C GLU A 90 -9.78 2.20 3.94
N SER A 91 -9.31 2.71 2.80
CA SER A 91 -9.91 2.45 1.49
C SER A 91 -9.93 0.95 1.17
N TYR A 92 -8.83 0.24 1.46
CA TYR A 92 -8.74 -1.21 1.26
C TYR A 92 -9.85 -1.95 2.04
N TYR A 93 -10.00 -1.64 3.32
CA TYR A 93 -11.00 -2.33 4.15
C TYR A 93 -12.43 -2.00 3.75
N LYS A 94 -12.71 -0.77 3.32
CA LYS A 94 -14.04 -0.39 2.80
C LYS A 94 -14.40 -1.18 1.55
N ILE A 95 -13.47 -1.32 0.61
CA ILE A 95 -13.68 -2.09 -0.62
C ILE A 95 -13.87 -3.57 -0.30
N LYS A 96 -13.07 -4.12 0.61
CA LYS A 96 -13.17 -5.53 1.04
C LYS A 96 -14.53 -5.83 1.65
N VAL A 97 -15.03 -5.00 2.54
CA VAL A 97 -16.35 -5.17 3.18
C VAL A 97 -17.47 -5.11 2.13
N ARG A 98 -17.39 -4.16 1.19
CA ARG A 98 -18.35 -4.03 0.09
C ARG A 98 -18.39 -5.30 -0.77
N ASN A 99 -17.23 -5.82 -1.13
CA ASN A 99 -17.12 -7.04 -1.94
C ASN A 99 -17.67 -8.26 -1.20
N GLU A 100 -17.39 -8.40 0.08
CA GLU A 100 -17.92 -9.50 0.90
C GLU A 100 -19.44 -9.46 0.97
N LYS A 101 -20.03 -8.27 1.16
CA LYS A 101 -21.49 -8.10 1.15
C LYS A 101 -22.10 -8.45 -0.21
N PHE A 102 -21.44 -8.05 -1.29
CA PHE A 102 -21.89 -8.37 -2.65
C PHE A 102 -21.91 -9.88 -2.91
N PHE A 103 -20.84 -10.57 -2.53
CA PHE A 103 -20.77 -12.04 -2.68
C PHE A 103 -21.77 -12.78 -1.79
N LYS A 104 -22.02 -12.32 -0.58
CA LYS A 104 -23.05 -12.89 0.29
C LYS A 104 -24.44 -12.77 -0.32
N ASN A 105 -24.76 -11.63 -0.91
CA ASN A 105 -26.05 -11.42 -1.58
C ASN A 105 -26.22 -12.33 -2.78
N LYS A 106 -25.14 -12.57 -3.56
CA LYS A 106 -25.17 -13.51 -4.70
C LYS A 106 -25.41 -14.95 -4.26
N LYS A 107 -24.93 -15.35 -3.08
CA LYS A 107 -25.08 -16.72 -2.58
C LYS A 107 -26.47 -17.02 -2.05
N SER A 108 -27.32 -16.01 -1.86
CA SER A 108 -28.67 -16.20 -1.39
C SER A 108 -29.68 -16.53 -2.50
N TYR A 109 -29.19 -16.66 -3.71
CA TYR A 109 -29.98 -17.22 -4.81
C TYR A 109 -29.75 -18.73 -4.87
#